data_0d6f0a93d7bec05cf936aaf36e023f18
#
_entry.id   0d6f0a93d7bec05cf936aaf36e023f18
#
_cell.length_a   1.000
_cell.length_b   1.000
_cell.length_c   1.000
_cell.angle_alpha   90.00
_cell.angle_beta   90.00
_cell.angle_gamma   90.00
#
_symmetry.space_group_name_H-M   'P 1'
#
loop_
_entity.id
_entity.type
_entity.pdbx_description
1 polymer ?
#
loop_
_entity_poly.entity_id
_entity_poly.type
_entity_poly.pdbx_seq_one_letter_code
_entity_poly.pdbx_strand_id
1 'polypeptide(L)'
;VKPPLVVIPVLSAARSTPRLMAPILGRSSLQRTLDAAVADLPESEVVVTTDDPGIRAVAESFGGRVVAHARSADSYVEALAAVARGRDAGIVVVLEPTHPFRPRGLIRRTADNLAARDHLDSVVCVRRFTANLWRRTPDGEILALSEGGDARDGEYFQEMVGLALAARPHLFEAGRRLGDAVGFEVVDQTWALVDVRDDTGFAVAEALADRLPQLEEASA
;
A
#
# COMPACT_ATOMS: atom_id res chain seq x y z
N VAL A 1 -16.21 -12.54 -12.38
CA VAL A 1 -15.17 -11.50 -12.28
C VAL A 1 -13.85 -12.19 -12.03
N LYS A 2 -12.80 -11.83 -12.78
CA LYS A 2 -11.45 -12.38 -12.58
C LYS A 2 -10.88 -11.90 -11.25
N PRO A 3 -10.13 -12.76 -10.51
CA PRO A 3 -9.45 -12.33 -9.30
C PRO A 3 -8.47 -11.17 -9.59
N PRO A 4 -8.33 -10.20 -8.68
CA PRO A 4 -7.29 -9.18 -8.83
C PRO A 4 -5.89 -9.80 -8.73
N LEU A 5 -4.92 -9.17 -9.40
CA LEU A 5 -3.50 -9.48 -9.24
C LEU A 5 -2.93 -8.64 -8.09
N VAL A 6 -2.28 -9.26 -7.11
CA VAL A 6 -1.59 -8.52 -6.05
C VAL A 6 -0.11 -8.40 -6.41
N VAL A 7 0.44 -7.18 -6.32
CA VAL A 7 1.86 -6.90 -6.60
C VAL A 7 2.51 -6.22 -5.41
N ILE A 8 3.63 -6.76 -4.95
CA ILE A 8 4.45 -6.24 -3.86
C ILE A 8 5.83 -5.89 -4.43
N PRO A 9 6.07 -4.62 -4.80
CA PRO A 9 7.35 -4.21 -5.36
C PRO A 9 8.37 -3.91 -4.27
N VAL A 10 9.56 -4.52 -4.34
CA VAL A 10 10.68 -4.26 -3.45
C VAL A 10 11.96 -4.10 -4.26
N LEU A 11 12.70 -3.03 -4.00
CA LEU A 11 13.99 -2.76 -4.62
C LEU A 11 15.10 -2.92 -3.56
N SER A 12 16.15 -3.71 -3.86
CA SER A 12 17.26 -3.99 -2.93
C SER A 12 17.99 -2.72 -2.49
N ALA A 13 18.15 -1.76 -3.40
CA ALA A 13 18.78 -0.47 -3.13
C ALA A 13 17.95 0.47 -2.23
N ALA A 14 16.69 0.13 -1.90
CA ALA A 14 15.89 0.94 -1.01
C ALA A 14 16.43 0.87 0.42
N ARG A 15 16.57 2.02 1.08
CA ARG A 15 17.09 2.12 2.47
C ARG A 15 16.23 1.36 3.49
N SER A 16 14.97 1.14 3.18
CA SER A 16 14.02 0.39 4.01
C SER A 16 14.20 -1.12 3.94
N THR A 17 14.84 -1.65 2.90
CA THR A 17 14.91 -3.10 2.61
C THR A 17 15.39 -3.95 3.80
N PRO A 18 16.45 -3.59 4.55
CA PRO A 18 16.85 -4.38 5.72
C PRO A 18 15.75 -4.47 6.80
N ARG A 19 14.97 -3.40 7.00
CA ARG A 19 13.90 -3.35 8.00
C ARG A 19 12.68 -4.17 7.58
N LEU A 20 12.45 -4.31 6.28
CA LEU A 20 11.36 -5.14 5.77
C LEU A 20 11.52 -6.62 6.13
N MET A 21 12.78 -7.05 6.34
CA MET A 21 13.15 -8.41 6.69
C MET A 21 13.34 -8.61 8.19
N ALA A 22 13.56 -7.53 8.95
CA ALA A 22 13.75 -7.61 10.40
C ALA A 22 12.44 -8.06 11.10
N PRO A 23 12.52 -8.96 12.10
CA PRO A 23 11.34 -9.46 12.77
C PRO A 23 10.72 -8.41 13.70
N ILE A 24 9.42 -8.24 13.61
CA ILE A 24 8.58 -7.49 14.52
C ILE A 24 7.67 -8.54 15.20
N LEU A 25 7.97 -8.88 16.46
CA LEU A 25 7.28 -9.96 17.18
C LEU A 25 7.23 -11.26 16.35
N GLY A 26 8.40 -11.74 15.90
CA GLY A 26 8.56 -13.01 15.20
C GLY A 26 8.15 -13.03 13.71
N ARG A 27 7.56 -11.95 13.16
CA ARG A 27 7.17 -11.84 11.75
C ARG A 27 7.69 -10.55 11.15
N SER A 28 8.38 -10.62 10.02
CA SER A 28 8.85 -9.41 9.34
C SER A 28 7.70 -8.63 8.68
N SER A 29 7.92 -7.35 8.37
CA SER A 29 6.93 -6.53 7.68
C SER A 29 6.54 -7.10 6.32
N LEU A 30 7.48 -7.66 5.57
CA LEU A 30 7.22 -8.38 4.33
C LEU A 30 6.30 -9.58 4.56
N GLN A 31 6.62 -10.41 5.55
CA GLN A 31 5.79 -11.59 5.88
C GLN A 31 4.37 -11.20 6.28
N ARG A 32 4.21 -10.15 7.11
CA ARG A 32 2.89 -9.63 7.50
C ARG A 32 2.10 -9.13 6.30
N THR A 33 2.77 -8.48 5.33
CA THR A 33 2.14 -8.03 4.09
C THR A 33 1.67 -9.21 3.24
N LEU A 34 2.47 -10.26 3.14
CA LEU A 34 2.10 -11.49 2.43
C LEU A 34 0.93 -12.21 3.12
N ASP A 35 0.98 -12.33 4.46
CA ASP A 35 -0.11 -12.92 5.25
C ASP A 35 -1.43 -12.18 5.01
N ALA A 36 -1.41 -10.83 5.04
CA ALA A 36 -2.59 -10.01 4.78
C ALA A 36 -3.11 -10.19 3.34
N ALA A 37 -2.22 -10.21 2.35
CA ALA A 37 -2.60 -10.39 0.95
C ALA A 37 -3.29 -11.74 0.71
N VAL A 38 -2.72 -12.81 1.23
CA VAL A 38 -3.27 -14.17 1.09
C VAL A 38 -4.58 -14.34 1.88
N ALA A 39 -4.68 -13.71 3.06
CA ALA A 39 -5.90 -13.78 3.87
C ALA A 39 -7.06 -13.00 3.25
N ASP A 40 -6.78 -11.78 2.75
CA ASP A 40 -7.80 -10.90 2.19
C ASP A 40 -8.23 -11.33 0.77
N LEU A 41 -7.31 -11.84 -0.05
CA LEU A 41 -7.52 -12.24 -1.44
C LEU A 41 -7.00 -13.65 -1.72
N PRO A 42 -7.59 -14.71 -1.11
CA PRO A 42 -7.08 -16.08 -1.21
C PRO A 42 -7.17 -16.66 -2.64
N GLU A 43 -8.01 -16.10 -3.51
CA GLU A 43 -8.15 -16.47 -4.91
C GLU A 43 -7.10 -15.84 -5.84
N SER A 44 -6.40 -14.81 -5.37
CA SER A 44 -5.49 -13.99 -6.17
C SER A 44 -4.08 -14.57 -6.26
N GLU A 45 -3.41 -14.34 -7.39
CA GLU A 45 -1.96 -14.48 -7.48
C GLU A 45 -1.30 -13.29 -6.76
N VAL A 46 -0.31 -13.56 -5.91
CA VAL A 46 0.48 -12.55 -5.20
C VAL A 46 1.89 -12.58 -5.74
N VAL A 47 2.33 -11.51 -6.38
CA VAL A 47 3.64 -11.40 -7.02
C VAL A 47 4.54 -10.45 -6.24
N VAL A 48 5.63 -10.98 -5.69
CA VAL A 48 6.71 -10.16 -5.13
C VAL A 48 7.72 -9.88 -6.24
N THR A 49 7.79 -8.64 -6.69
CA THR A 49 8.79 -8.26 -7.72
C THR A 49 10.00 -7.62 -7.05
N THR A 50 11.15 -8.27 -7.16
CA THR A 50 12.36 -7.88 -6.45
C THR A 50 13.64 -8.30 -7.18
N ASP A 51 14.70 -7.54 -6.96
CA ASP A 51 16.08 -7.84 -7.30
C ASP A 51 16.89 -8.42 -6.12
N ASP A 52 16.29 -8.47 -4.91
CA ASP A 52 16.92 -8.96 -3.69
C ASP A 52 16.71 -10.48 -3.52
N PRO A 53 17.79 -11.28 -3.39
CA PRO A 53 17.68 -12.74 -3.26
C PRO A 53 17.05 -13.19 -1.93
N GLY A 54 17.22 -12.45 -0.84
CA GLY A 54 16.62 -12.77 0.46
C GLY A 54 15.11 -12.57 0.44
N ILE A 55 14.63 -11.47 -0.16
CA ILE A 55 13.20 -11.20 -0.34
C ILE A 55 12.57 -12.25 -1.26
N ARG A 56 13.27 -12.62 -2.34
CA ARG A 56 12.85 -13.72 -3.23
C ARG A 56 12.65 -15.02 -2.45
N ALA A 57 13.63 -15.41 -1.63
CA ALA A 57 13.55 -16.63 -0.84
C ALA A 57 12.36 -16.62 0.14
N VAL A 58 12.06 -15.46 0.75
CA VAL A 58 10.86 -15.32 1.60
C VAL A 58 9.59 -15.53 0.78
N ALA A 59 9.45 -14.89 -0.39
CA ALA A 59 8.28 -15.07 -1.24
C ALA A 59 8.10 -16.54 -1.67
N GLU A 60 9.16 -17.18 -2.10
CA GLU A 60 9.15 -18.60 -2.51
C GLU A 60 8.79 -19.54 -1.35
N SER A 61 9.16 -19.18 -0.10
CA SER A 61 8.84 -19.97 1.09
C SER A 61 7.35 -20.01 1.45
N PHE A 62 6.57 -19.00 1.00
CA PHE A 62 5.11 -18.99 1.18
C PHE A 62 4.42 -20.03 0.31
N GLY A 63 4.95 -20.30 -0.87
CA GLY A 63 4.36 -21.25 -1.82
C GLY A 63 2.96 -20.88 -2.30
N GLY A 64 2.24 -21.86 -2.83
CA GLY A 64 0.87 -21.68 -3.29
C GLY A 64 0.73 -20.65 -4.39
N ARG A 65 0.02 -19.54 -4.12
CA ARG A 65 -0.22 -18.45 -5.07
C ARG A 65 0.76 -17.28 -4.93
N VAL A 66 1.73 -17.38 -4.03
CA VAL A 66 2.81 -16.38 -3.87
C VAL A 66 3.96 -16.78 -4.77
N VAL A 67 4.33 -15.88 -5.68
CA VAL A 67 5.41 -16.11 -6.64
C VAL A 67 6.40 -14.95 -6.61
N ALA A 68 7.67 -15.27 -6.76
CA ALA A 68 8.71 -14.28 -6.93
C ALA A 68 8.88 -13.93 -8.42
N HIS A 69 9.01 -12.64 -8.72
CA HIS A 69 9.29 -12.12 -10.05
C HIS A 69 10.62 -11.37 -10.02
N ALA A 70 11.51 -11.64 -10.99
CA ALA A 70 12.77 -10.92 -11.09
C ALA A 70 12.52 -9.48 -11.54
N ARG A 71 12.84 -8.51 -10.67
CA ARG A 71 12.74 -7.10 -10.99
C ARG A 71 13.96 -6.67 -11.82
N SER A 72 13.71 -6.15 -13.02
CA SER A 72 14.74 -5.63 -13.93
C SER A 72 14.68 -4.11 -14.08
N ALA A 73 13.60 -3.48 -13.63
CA ALA A 73 13.39 -2.03 -13.75
C ALA A 73 13.60 -1.33 -12.40
N ASP A 74 14.37 -0.24 -12.40
CA ASP A 74 14.53 0.63 -11.24
C ASP A 74 13.26 1.45 -10.97
N SER A 75 12.58 1.86 -12.05
CA SER A 75 11.32 2.58 -11.96
C SER A 75 10.23 1.73 -11.30
N TYR A 76 9.54 2.34 -10.34
CA TYR A 76 8.41 1.71 -9.64
C TYR A 76 7.29 1.30 -10.59
N VAL A 77 6.86 2.23 -11.45
CA VAL A 77 5.73 1.98 -12.36
C VAL A 77 6.09 0.98 -13.46
N GLU A 78 7.32 1.02 -13.98
CA GLU A 78 7.80 0.04 -14.95
C GLU A 78 7.86 -1.38 -14.37
N ALA A 79 8.24 -1.51 -13.08
CA ALA A 79 8.22 -2.80 -12.40
C ALA A 79 6.79 -3.35 -12.27
N LEU A 80 5.80 -2.50 -11.96
CA LEU A 80 4.39 -2.89 -11.92
C LEU A 80 3.88 -3.29 -13.30
N ALA A 81 4.20 -2.51 -14.35
CA ALA A 81 3.86 -2.82 -15.73
C ALA A 81 4.44 -4.16 -16.19
N ALA A 82 5.70 -4.44 -15.82
CA ALA A 82 6.37 -5.70 -16.16
C ALA A 82 5.66 -6.91 -15.53
N VAL A 83 5.19 -6.78 -14.29
CA VAL A 83 4.43 -7.84 -13.61
C VAL A 83 3.04 -8.00 -14.22
N ALA A 84 2.34 -6.91 -14.51
CA ALA A 84 0.99 -6.94 -15.06
C ALA A 84 0.96 -7.50 -16.50
N ARG A 85 2.04 -7.29 -17.27
CA ARG A 85 2.15 -7.76 -18.66
C ARG A 85 2.08 -9.27 -18.74
N GLY A 86 1.17 -9.75 -19.56
CA GLY A 86 0.95 -11.19 -19.76
C GLY A 86 0.10 -11.87 -18.69
N ARG A 87 -0.37 -11.10 -17.69
CA ARG A 87 -1.33 -11.56 -16.69
C ARG A 87 -2.72 -10.96 -16.98
N ASP A 88 -3.69 -11.84 -17.09
CA ASP A 88 -5.07 -11.46 -17.45
C ASP A 88 -5.84 -11.01 -16.21
N ALA A 89 -5.46 -9.86 -15.64
CA ALA A 89 -6.10 -9.26 -14.48
C ALA A 89 -6.80 -7.96 -14.88
N GLY A 90 -8.06 -7.78 -14.46
CA GLY A 90 -8.80 -6.52 -14.66
C GLY A 90 -8.45 -5.45 -13.62
N ILE A 91 -7.88 -5.87 -12.50
CA ILE A 91 -7.45 -5.01 -11.38
C ILE A 91 -6.10 -5.50 -10.88
N VAL A 92 -5.19 -4.57 -10.63
CA VAL A 92 -3.93 -4.81 -9.92
C VAL A 92 -4.00 -4.11 -8.57
N VAL A 93 -3.73 -4.86 -7.50
CA VAL A 93 -3.62 -4.31 -6.15
C VAL A 93 -2.15 -4.24 -5.78
N VAL A 94 -1.67 -3.04 -5.48
CA VAL A 94 -0.27 -2.80 -5.11
C VAL A 94 -0.16 -2.58 -3.60
N LEU A 95 0.74 -3.31 -2.96
CA LEU A 95 1.01 -3.22 -1.52
C LEU A 95 2.49 -2.92 -1.30
N GLU A 96 2.80 -1.91 -0.48
CA GLU A 96 4.19 -1.69 -0.06
C GLU A 96 4.43 -2.39 1.29
N PRO A 97 5.47 -3.21 1.42
CA PRO A 97 5.71 -3.95 2.66
C PRO A 97 6.26 -3.08 3.80
N THR A 98 6.31 -1.76 3.61
CA THR A 98 6.68 -0.80 4.67
C THR A 98 5.60 -0.60 5.73
N HIS A 99 4.35 -1.02 5.46
CA HIS A 99 3.25 -0.97 6.41
C HIS A 99 3.00 -2.37 7.00
N PRO A 100 3.53 -2.69 8.20
CA PRO A 100 3.41 -4.03 8.79
C PRO A 100 2.00 -4.34 9.28
N PHE A 101 1.21 -3.32 9.57
CA PHE A 101 -0.11 -3.46 10.17
C PHE A 101 -1.19 -2.94 9.22
N ARG A 102 -1.94 -3.86 8.63
CA ARG A 102 -3.08 -3.54 7.76
C ARG A 102 -4.38 -3.99 8.41
N PRO A 103 -5.42 -3.15 8.44
CA PRO A 103 -6.74 -3.58 8.87
C PRO A 103 -7.22 -4.79 8.07
N ARG A 104 -7.80 -5.77 8.75
CA ARG A 104 -8.34 -6.98 8.11
C ARG A 104 -9.37 -6.62 7.05
N GLY A 105 -9.30 -7.29 5.90
CA GLY A 105 -10.20 -7.06 4.78
C GLY A 105 -9.93 -5.76 4.00
N LEU A 106 -8.95 -4.94 4.39
CA LEU A 106 -8.65 -3.66 3.72
C LEU A 106 -8.30 -3.87 2.25
N ILE A 107 -7.45 -4.87 1.96
CA ILE A 107 -6.98 -5.14 0.60
C ILE A 107 -8.16 -5.54 -0.28
N ARG A 108 -9.05 -6.38 0.24
CA ARG A 108 -10.28 -6.78 -0.47
C ARG A 108 -11.20 -5.58 -0.69
N ARG A 109 -11.52 -4.81 0.36
CA ARG A 109 -12.39 -3.62 0.21
C ARG A 109 -11.86 -2.63 -0.82
N THR A 110 -10.53 -2.41 -0.86
CA THR A 110 -9.91 -1.52 -1.85
C THR A 110 -10.11 -2.05 -3.28
N ALA A 111 -9.93 -3.35 -3.50
CA ALA A 111 -10.17 -3.99 -4.80
C ALA A 111 -11.65 -3.97 -5.20
N ASP A 112 -12.55 -4.33 -4.27
CA ASP A 112 -14.01 -4.37 -4.50
C ASP A 112 -14.56 -2.97 -4.78
N ASN A 113 -14.03 -1.94 -4.11
CA ASN A 113 -14.37 -0.54 -4.32
C ASN A 113 -14.09 -0.10 -5.77
N LEU A 114 -12.96 -0.51 -6.36
CA LEU A 114 -12.65 -0.27 -7.76
C LEU A 114 -13.49 -1.14 -8.69
N ALA A 115 -13.72 -2.41 -8.34
CA ALA A 115 -14.50 -3.35 -9.14
C ALA A 115 -15.97 -2.90 -9.30
N ALA A 116 -16.54 -2.28 -8.26
CA ALA A 116 -17.93 -1.82 -8.25
C ALA A 116 -18.15 -0.49 -9.01
N ARG A 117 -17.09 0.18 -9.46
CA ARG A 117 -17.16 1.53 -10.05
C ARG A 117 -16.37 1.61 -11.36
N ASP A 118 -17.02 1.31 -12.48
CA ASP A 118 -16.38 1.26 -13.80
C ASP A 118 -15.78 2.59 -14.25
N HIS A 119 -16.30 3.72 -13.75
CA HIS A 119 -15.80 5.06 -14.06
C HIS A 119 -14.50 5.41 -13.33
N LEU A 120 -14.08 4.61 -12.33
CA LEU A 120 -12.83 4.85 -11.63
C LEU A 120 -11.65 4.13 -12.32
N ASP A 121 -10.54 4.83 -12.36
CA ASP A 121 -9.25 4.31 -12.82
C ASP A 121 -8.46 3.64 -11.70
N SER A 122 -8.57 4.19 -10.49
CA SER A 122 -7.85 3.72 -9.31
C SER A 122 -8.59 4.05 -8.01
N VAL A 123 -8.28 3.28 -6.96
CA VAL A 123 -8.72 3.52 -5.58
C VAL A 123 -7.50 3.49 -4.67
N VAL A 124 -7.34 4.50 -3.84
CA VAL A 124 -6.25 4.63 -2.86
C VAL A 124 -6.79 4.61 -1.43
N CYS A 125 -6.00 4.08 -0.50
CA CYS A 125 -6.28 4.22 0.92
C CYS A 125 -5.99 5.65 1.36
N VAL A 126 -6.92 6.25 2.09
CA VAL A 126 -6.80 7.59 2.63
C VAL A 126 -7.25 7.63 4.08
N ARG A 127 -6.75 8.60 4.83
CA ARG A 127 -7.35 8.97 6.12
C ARG A 127 -7.97 10.35 6.05
N ARG A 128 -9.03 10.57 6.83
CA ARG A 128 -9.54 11.91 7.09
C ARG A 128 -8.47 12.70 7.83
N PHE A 129 -8.28 13.92 7.38
CA PHE A 129 -7.21 14.76 7.87
C PHE A 129 -7.77 16.13 8.25
N THR A 130 -7.72 16.45 9.54
CA THR A 130 -8.12 17.76 10.05
C THR A 130 -6.86 18.48 10.52
N ALA A 131 -6.40 19.45 9.72
CA ALA A 131 -5.26 20.28 10.09
C ALA A 131 -5.33 21.64 9.38
N ASN A 132 -4.72 22.63 10.00
CA ASN A 132 -4.43 23.90 9.35
C ASN A 132 -3.25 23.69 8.39
N LEU A 133 -3.52 23.75 7.07
CA LEU A 133 -2.51 23.56 6.04
C LEU A 133 -2.03 24.93 5.51
N TRP A 134 -0.74 25.05 5.35
CA TRP A 134 -0.06 26.21 4.81
C TRP A 134 0.81 25.81 3.63
N ARG A 135 0.81 26.60 2.59
CA ARG A 135 1.69 26.42 1.43
C ARG A 135 2.69 27.55 1.38
N ARG A 136 3.97 27.22 1.17
CA ARG A 136 4.97 28.22 0.78
C ARG A 136 5.03 28.27 -0.76
N THR A 137 4.88 29.46 -1.32
CA THR A 137 5.05 29.71 -2.76
C THR A 137 6.54 29.72 -3.14
N PRO A 138 6.91 29.58 -4.43
CA PRO A 138 8.31 29.63 -4.86
C PRO A 138 9.03 30.93 -4.52
N ASP A 139 8.32 32.06 -4.43
CA ASP A 139 8.79 33.39 -4.03
C ASP A 139 8.83 33.60 -2.51
N GLY A 140 8.44 32.56 -1.74
CA GLY A 140 8.58 32.52 -0.28
C GLY A 140 7.37 32.99 0.51
N GLU A 141 6.28 33.39 -0.13
CA GLU A 141 5.03 33.76 0.53
C GLU A 141 4.38 32.55 1.21
N ILE A 142 3.75 32.76 2.37
CA ILE A 142 3.03 31.71 3.10
C ILE A 142 1.54 31.97 2.99
N LEU A 143 0.84 31.02 2.37
CA LEU A 143 -0.60 31.08 2.17
C LEU A 143 -1.29 29.97 2.96
N ALA A 144 -2.39 30.30 3.65
CA ALA A 144 -3.27 29.28 4.21
C ALA A 144 -4.00 28.56 3.06
N LEU A 145 -4.00 27.21 3.09
CA LEU A 145 -4.79 26.41 2.16
C LEU A 145 -6.23 26.23 2.65
N SER A 146 -6.44 26.35 3.98
CA SER A 146 -7.76 26.40 4.60
C SER A 146 -8.11 27.86 4.80
N GLU A 147 -8.93 28.44 3.94
CA GLU A 147 -9.44 29.80 4.17
C GLU A 147 -10.42 29.79 5.35
N GLY A 148 -10.06 30.57 6.40
CA GLY A 148 -10.98 31.14 7.36
C GLY A 148 -11.93 30.22 8.10
N GLY A 149 -11.45 29.53 9.11
CA GLY A 149 -12.19 29.32 10.36
C GLY A 149 -13.39 28.40 10.37
N ASP A 150 -13.93 27.95 9.29
CA ASP A 150 -15.01 26.99 9.26
C ASP A 150 -14.57 25.70 8.58
N ALA A 151 -14.30 24.68 9.40
CA ALA A 151 -14.06 23.31 8.97
C ALA A 151 -15.30 22.68 8.25
N ARG A 152 -16.24 23.50 7.81
CA ARG A 152 -17.52 23.09 7.25
C ARG A 152 -17.52 23.03 5.72
N ASP A 153 -16.53 23.59 5.05
CA ASP A 153 -16.55 23.69 3.59
C ASP A 153 -15.76 22.63 2.81
N GLY A 154 -15.18 21.64 3.51
CA GLY A 154 -14.50 20.53 2.83
C GLY A 154 -13.82 19.57 3.79
N GLU A 155 -13.73 18.31 3.38
CA GLU A 155 -12.91 17.29 4.04
C GLU A 155 -11.56 17.21 3.32
N TYR A 156 -10.48 17.18 4.08
CA TYR A 156 -9.16 16.88 3.55
C TYR A 156 -8.84 15.40 3.76
N PHE A 157 -8.20 14.81 2.76
CA PHE A 157 -7.76 13.43 2.81
C PHE A 157 -6.25 13.37 2.61
N GLN A 158 -5.58 12.60 3.45
CA GLN A 158 -4.18 12.24 3.26
C GLN A 158 -4.10 10.85 2.66
N GLU A 159 -3.45 10.70 1.51
CA GLU A 159 -3.18 9.39 0.93
C GLU A 159 -2.22 8.60 1.84
N MET A 160 -2.60 7.35 2.12
CA MET A 160 -1.83 6.38 2.87
C MET A 160 -1.06 5.50 1.88
N VAL A 161 -0.03 6.11 1.28
CA VAL A 161 0.78 5.44 0.24
C VAL A 161 1.38 4.16 0.78
N GLY A 162 1.05 3.04 0.13
CA GLY A 162 1.61 1.73 0.46
C GLY A 162 0.68 0.81 1.24
N LEU A 163 -0.40 1.30 1.87
CA LEU A 163 -1.38 0.41 2.52
C LEU A 163 -2.07 -0.50 1.51
N ALA A 164 -2.75 0.09 0.53
CA ALA A 164 -3.23 -0.58 -0.67
C ALA A 164 -3.55 0.47 -1.76
N LEU A 165 -3.29 0.12 -3.00
CA LEU A 165 -3.70 0.82 -4.20
C LEU A 165 -4.32 -0.20 -5.13
N ALA A 166 -5.60 -0.06 -5.48
CA ALA A 166 -6.19 -0.79 -6.59
C ALA A 166 -6.19 0.07 -7.84
N ALA A 167 -5.75 -0.47 -8.98
CA ALA A 167 -5.65 0.29 -10.22
C ALA A 167 -5.96 -0.58 -11.44
N ARG A 168 -6.43 0.06 -12.52
CA ARG A 168 -6.58 -0.59 -13.82
C ARG A 168 -5.20 -0.82 -14.44
N PRO A 169 -4.89 -2.02 -15.00
CA PRO A 169 -3.54 -2.36 -15.47
C PRO A 169 -2.96 -1.40 -16.54
N HIS A 170 -3.81 -0.87 -17.42
CA HIS A 170 -3.40 0.06 -18.49
C HIS A 170 -2.70 1.33 -17.98
N LEU A 171 -2.95 1.73 -16.72
CA LEU A 171 -2.28 2.88 -16.12
C LEU A 171 -0.77 2.67 -16.02
N PHE A 172 -0.36 1.48 -15.58
CA PHE A 172 1.06 1.16 -15.45
C PHE A 172 1.76 1.10 -16.81
N GLU A 173 1.07 0.58 -17.84
CA GLU A 173 1.57 0.58 -19.22
C GLU A 173 1.74 2.00 -19.76
N ALA A 174 0.86 2.93 -19.35
CA ALA A 174 0.97 4.36 -19.64
C ALA A 174 1.98 5.12 -18.76
N GLY A 175 2.75 4.41 -17.91
CA GLY A 175 3.72 5.03 -16.99
C GLY A 175 3.09 5.79 -15.82
N ARG A 176 1.83 5.51 -15.48
CA ARG A 176 1.07 6.21 -14.43
C ARG A 176 0.76 5.28 -13.26
N ARG A 177 0.86 5.78 -12.03
CA ARG A 177 0.42 5.08 -10.83
C ARG A 177 -1.09 5.25 -10.60
N LEU A 178 -1.59 6.44 -10.86
CA LEU A 178 -2.98 6.83 -10.69
C LEU A 178 -3.59 7.29 -12.01
N GLY A 179 -4.87 7.09 -12.18
CA GLY A 179 -5.65 7.64 -13.27
C GLY A 179 -6.17 9.05 -13.00
N ASP A 180 -7.08 9.51 -13.82
CA ASP A 180 -7.72 10.81 -13.66
C ASP A 180 -8.94 10.73 -12.72
N ALA A 181 -9.62 9.57 -12.69
CA ALA A 181 -10.72 9.29 -11.79
C ALA A 181 -10.25 8.40 -10.62
N VAL A 182 -10.04 9.01 -9.44
CA VAL A 182 -9.52 8.36 -8.24
C VAL A 182 -10.61 8.25 -7.19
N GLY A 183 -10.86 7.02 -6.72
CA GLY A 183 -11.71 6.74 -5.56
C GLY A 183 -10.91 6.58 -4.27
N PHE A 184 -11.60 6.65 -3.14
CA PHE A 184 -10.99 6.54 -1.82
C PHE A 184 -11.54 5.35 -1.03
N GLU A 185 -10.65 4.63 -0.38
CA GLU A 185 -10.94 3.70 0.73
C GLU A 185 -10.47 4.37 2.02
N VAL A 186 -11.40 4.75 2.88
CA VAL A 186 -11.08 5.49 4.10
C VAL A 186 -10.61 4.53 5.19
N VAL A 187 -9.47 4.84 5.80
CA VAL A 187 -8.85 4.07 6.89
C VAL A 187 -8.82 4.94 8.14
N ASP A 188 -9.65 4.60 9.12
CA ASP A 188 -9.75 5.34 10.38
C ASP A 188 -8.80 4.81 11.46
N GLN A 189 -8.23 3.62 11.27
CA GLN A 189 -7.31 2.97 12.20
C GLN A 189 -5.93 3.67 12.19
N THR A 190 -5.64 4.45 13.23
CA THR A 190 -4.38 5.21 13.33
C THR A 190 -3.14 4.32 13.42
N TRP A 191 -3.25 3.11 13.98
CA TRP A 191 -2.15 2.15 14.05
C TRP A 191 -1.73 1.61 12.67
N ALA A 192 -2.60 1.69 11.66
CA ALA A 192 -2.25 1.35 10.27
C ALA A 192 -1.27 2.34 9.62
N LEU A 193 -1.08 3.52 10.25
CA LEU A 193 -0.13 4.54 9.81
C LEU A 193 1.34 4.16 10.04
N VAL A 194 1.61 3.14 10.84
CA VAL A 194 2.98 2.72 11.15
C VAL A 194 3.69 2.31 9.88
N ASP A 195 4.80 2.98 9.61
CA ASP A 195 5.63 2.79 8.41
C ASP A 195 7.08 2.54 8.83
N VAL A 196 7.63 1.39 8.46
CA VAL A 196 8.98 0.94 8.85
C VAL A 196 10.08 1.38 7.86
N ARG A 197 9.88 2.50 7.15
CA ARG A 197 10.91 3.04 6.24
C ARG A 197 12.18 3.49 6.94
N ASP A 198 12.08 3.86 8.20
CA ASP A 198 13.20 4.31 9.02
C ASP A 198 13.24 3.63 10.40
N ASP A 199 14.28 3.92 11.18
CA ASP A 199 14.48 3.31 12.50
C ASP A 199 13.42 3.73 13.50
N THR A 200 12.90 4.95 13.41
CA THR A 200 11.84 5.44 14.28
C THR A 200 10.54 4.69 14.03
N GLY A 201 10.13 4.57 12.77
CA GLY A 201 8.95 3.80 12.39
C GLY A 201 9.07 2.32 12.76
N PHE A 202 10.27 1.73 12.62
CA PHE A 202 10.53 0.35 13.04
C PHE A 202 10.38 0.18 14.56
N ALA A 203 10.97 1.07 15.37
CA ALA A 203 10.83 1.05 16.83
C ALA A 203 9.36 1.23 17.28
N VAL A 204 8.61 2.09 16.60
CA VAL A 204 7.16 2.23 16.84
C VAL A 204 6.42 0.94 16.52
N ALA A 205 6.76 0.27 15.41
CA ALA A 205 6.17 -1.00 15.05
C ALA A 205 6.43 -2.10 16.10
N GLU A 206 7.66 -2.20 16.61
CA GLU A 206 8.00 -3.12 17.69
C GLU A 206 7.17 -2.86 18.95
N ALA A 207 7.07 -1.58 19.37
CA ALA A 207 6.33 -1.19 20.57
C ALA A 207 4.81 -1.43 20.46
N LEU A 208 4.25 -1.42 19.25
CA LEU A 208 2.82 -1.63 19.01
C LEU A 208 2.45 -3.09 18.78
N ALA A 209 3.38 -3.92 18.33
CA ALA A 209 3.09 -5.28 17.87
C ALA A 209 2.35 -6.14 18.92
N ASP A 210 2.74 -6.04 20.21
CA ASP A 210 2.09 -6.78 21.30
C ASP A 210 0.67 -6.31 21.60
N ARG A 211 0.34 -5.08 21.22
CA ARG A 211 -0.96 -4.42 21.50
C ARG A 211 -1.89 -4.47 20.30
N LEU A 212 -1.41 -4.92 19.15
CA LEU A 212 -2.19 -4.90 17.92
C LEU A 212 -3.53 -5.64 18.03
N PRO A 213 -3.61 -6.84 18.66
CA PRO A 213 -4.89 -7.54 18.80
C PRO A 213 -5.95 -6.70 19.52
N GLN A 214 -5.57 -6.04 20.64
CA GLN A 214 -6.48 -5.18 21.40
C GLN A 214 -6.90 -3.93 20.59
N LEU A 215 -6.00 -3.38 19.79
CA LEU A 215 -6.29 -2.22 18.94
C LEU A 215 -7.24 -2.58 17.78
N GLU A 216 -7.10 -3.79 17.22
CA GLU A 216 -8.01 -4.31 16.20
C GLU A 216 -9.42 -4.53 16.78
N GLU A 217 -9.53 -5.16 17.95
CA GLU A 217 -10.81 -5.37 18.63
C GLU A 217 -11.52 -4.05 18.99
N ALA A 218 -10.77 -3.05 19.43
CA ALA A 218 -11.33 -1.74 19.77
C ALA A 218 -11.78 -0.93 18.55
N SER A 219 -11.35 -1.32 17.34
CA SER A 219 -11.63 -0.63 16.08
C SER A 219 -12.70 -1.35 15.22
N ALA A 220 -13.19 -2.51 15.68
CA ALA A 220 -14.20 -3.31 14.99
C ALA A 220 -15.62 -2.87 15.38
#